data_ba8cc7098ee80b28d8b7d9600441e820
#
_entry.id   ba8cc7098ee80b28d8b7d9600441e820
#
_cell.length_a   1.000
_cell.length_b   1.000
_cell.length_c   1.000
_cell.angle_alpha   90.00
_cell.angle_beta   90.00
_cell.angle_gamma   90.00
#
_symmetry.space_group_name_H-M   'P 1'
#
loop_
_entity.id
_entity.type
_entity.pdbx_description
1 polymer ?
#
loop_
_entity_poly.entity_id
_entity_poly.type
_entity_poly.pdbx_seq_one_letter_code
_entity_poly.pdbx_strand_id
1 'polypeptide(L)' 'MIYRVDFLDHCQDYNMPVECAVYGLLIAEDEESITLEVWSHTDDDQREDFGNDNCCFTLVRGAIKRLTPM' A
#
# COMPACT_ATOMS: atom_id res chain seq x y z
N MET A 1 -12.76 -4.49 -2.52
CA MET A 1 -13.04 -3.04 -2.48
C MET A 1 -11.73 -2.27 -2.52
N ILE A 2 -11.70 -1.23 -3.33
CA ILE A 2 -10.54 -0.36 -3.45
C ILE A 2 -10.62 0.72 -2.37
N TYR A 3 -9.50 1.01 -1.75
CA TYR A 3 -9.37 2.08 -0.77
C TYR A 3 -8.34 3.09 -1.21
N ARG A 4 -8.58 4.33 -0.84
CA ARG A 4 -7.55 5.35 -0.81
C ARG A 4 -7.03 5.45 0.61
N VAL A 5 -5.72 5.39 0.78
CA VAL A 5 -5.10 5.54 2.09
C VAL A 5 -4.20 6.76 2.08
N ASP A 6 -4.52 7.72 2.92
CA ASP A 6 -3.68 8.90 3.16
C ASP A 6 -2.81 8.62 4.37
N PHE A 7 -1.50 8.74 4.21
CA PHE A 7 -0.55 8.35 5.24
C PHE A 7 0.65 9.30 5.29
N LEU A 8 1.37 9.26 6.40
CA LEU A 8 2.61 10.00 6.56
C LEU A 8 3.79 9.10 6.26
N ASP A 9 4.65 9.55 5.35
CA ASP A 9 5.85 8.84 4.99
C ASP A 9 7.07 9.62 5.45
N HIS A 10 8.10 8.89 5.87
CA HIS A 10 9.36 9.50 6.25
C HIS A 10 10.15 9.87 5.01
N CYS A 11 10.72 11.07 5.04
CA CYS A 11 11.54 11.53 3.95
C CYS A 11 12.90 11.97 4.51
N GLN A 12 13.95 11.41 3.98
CA GLN A 12 15.29 11.60 4.52
C GLN A 12 15.74 13.07 4.49
N ASP A 13 15.30 13.81 3.48
CA ASP A 13 15.76 15.16 3.24
C ASP A 13 14.83 16.25 3.76
N TYR A 14 13.78 15.85 4.48
CA TYR A 14 12.79 16.79 5.02
C TYR A 14 12.74 16.71 6.53
N ASN A 15 12.42 17.86 7.14
CA ASN A 15 12.33 17.97 8.59
C ASN A 15 11.07 17.34 9.18
N MET A 16 10.11 17.00 8.34
CA MET A 16 8.83 16.45 8.77
C MET A 16 8.37 15.37 7.81
N PRO A 17 7.52 14.46 8.25
CA PRO A 17 6.94 13.45 7.35
C PRO A 17 6.15 14.10 6.22
N VAL A 18 6.18 13.44 5.07
CA VAL A 18 5.45 13.88 3.88
C VAL A 18 4.14 13.14 3.80
N GLU A 19 3.05 13.86 3.57
CA GLU A 19 1.75 13.24 3.38
C GLU A 19 1.65 12.67 1.97
N CYS A 20 1.30 11.39 1.90
CA CYS A 20 1.18 10.64 0.66
C CYS A 20 -0.16 9.95 0.60
N ALA A 21 -0.54 9.51 -0.60
CA ALA A 21 -1.74 8.71 -0.79
C ALA A 21 -1.44 7.51 -1.68
N VAL A 22 -2.05 6.39 -1.36
CA VAL A 22 -1.98 5.17 -2.15
C VAL A 22 -3.37 4.61 -2.33
N TYR A 23 -3.61 4.03 -3.51
CA TYR A 23 -4.88 3.39 -3.85
C TYR A 23 -4.61 1.90 -4.02
N GLY A 24 -5.48 1.07 -3.48
CA GLY A 24 -5.30 -0.36 -3.64
C GLY A 24 -6.45 -1.18 -3.08
N LEU A 25 -6.40 -2.47 -3.39
CA LEU A 25 -7.35 -3.44 -2.86
C LEU A 25 -6.87 -3.89 -1.49
N LEU A 26 -7.74 -3.74 -0.49
CA LEU A 26 -7.41 -4.20 0.86
C LEU A 26 -7.45 -5.73 0.89
N ILE A 27 -6.31 -6.35 1.12
CA ILE A 27 -6.17 -7.82 1.12
C ILE A 27 -5.88 -8.41 2.48
N ALA A 28 -5.40 -7.60 3.42
CA ALA A 28 -5.13 -8.07 4.78
C ALA A 28 -5.14 -6.89 5.74
N GLU A 29 -5.57 -7.15 6.96
CA GLU A 29 -5.52 -6.15 8.02
C GLU A 29 -5.40 -6.81 9.38
N ASP A 30 -4.74 -6.12 10.29
CA ASP A 30 -4.69 -6.50 11.69
C ASP A 30 -4.69 -5.25 12.56
N GLU A 31 -4.41 -5.40 13.85
CA GLU A 31 -4.45 -4.28 14.79
C GLU A 31 -3.34 -3.25 14.54
N GLU A 32 -2.24 -3.68 13.92
CA GLU A 32 -1.06 -2.84 13.75
C GLU A 32 -0.90 -2.32 12.33
N SER A 33 -1.43 -3.03 11.34
CA SER A 33 -1.17 -2.69 9.95
C SER A 33 -2.32 -3.07 9.02
N ILE A 34 -2.29 -2.49 7.83
CA ILE A 34 -3.12 -2.92 6.71
C ILE A 34 -2.22 -3.19 5.50
N THR A 35 -2.66 -4.08 4.63
CA THR A 35 -1.94 -4.40 3.40
C THR A 35 -2.85 -4.20 2.20
N LEU A 36 -2.36 -3.43 1.24
CA LEU A 36 -3.07 -3.14 -0.01
C LEU A 36 -2.33 -3.78 -1.18
N GLU A 37 -3.07 -4.37 -2.08
CA GLU A 37 -2.56 -4.79 -3.38
C GLU A 37 -2.78 -3.66 -4.37
N VAL A 38 -1.71 -3.09 -4.91
CA VAL A 38 -1.79 -1.91 -5.78
C VAL A 38 -1.75 -2.29 -7.25
N TRP A 39 -1.10 -3.39 -7.61
CA TRP A 39 -1.22 -3.99 -8.95
C TRP A 39 -0.80 -5.44 -8.90
N SER A 40 -1.19 -6.17 -9.92
CA SER A 40 -0.80 -7.56 -10.09
C SER A 40 -0.44 -7.80 -11.55
N HIS A 41 0.37 -8.83 -11.78
CA HIS A 41 0.64 -9.28 -13.14
C HIS A 41 -0.57 -10.01 -13.70
N THR A 42 -0.91 -9.68 -14.93
CA THR A 42 -1.99 -10.39 -15.65
C THR A 42 -1.46 -11.48 -16.54
N ASP A 43 -0.15 -11.56 -16.72
CA ASP A 43 0.53 -12.54 -17.57
C ASP A 43 1.32 -13.51 -16.69
N ASP A 44 0.95 -14.78 -16.73
CA ASP A 44 1.59 -15.82 -15.94
C ASP A 44 3.07 -16.00 -16.28
N ASP A 45 3.45 -15.79 -17.53
CA ASP A 45 4.85 -15.86 -17.93
C ASP A 45 5.67 -14.76 -17.27
N GLN A 46 5.10 -13.58 -17.14
CA GLN A 46 5.77 -12.49 -16.44
C GLN A 46 5.86 -12.74 -14.96
N ARG A 47 4.88 -13.42 -14.37
CA ARG A 47 4.93 -13.81 -12.97
C ARG A 47 6.10 -14.73 -12.68
N GLU A 48 6.37 -15.65 -13.57
CA GLU A 48 7.51 -16.56 -13.42
C GLU A 48 8.83 -15.82 -13.45
N ASP A 49 8.95 -14.80 -14.31
CA ASP A 49 10.17 -14.02 -14.46
C ASP A 49 10.43 -13.09 -13.26
N PHE A 50 9.38 -12.57 -12.66
CA PHE A 50 9.49 -11.60 -11.56
C PHE A 50 9.09 -12.15 -10.19
N GLY A 51 8.95 -13.47 -10.10
CA GLY A 51 8.45 -14.11 -8.91
C GLY A 51 6.93 -14.03 -8.84
N ASN A 52 6.34 -14.35 -7.75
CA ASN A 52 4.90 -14.43 -7.61
C ASN A 52 4.21 -13.09 -7.44
N ASP A 53 4.75 -11.99 -7.87
CA ASP A 53 4.44 -10.82 -7.11
C ASP A 53 3.42 -9.90 -7.70
N ASN A 54 2.31 -9.91 -7.03
CA ASN A 54 1.50 -8.71 -6.92
C ASN A 54 2.26 -7.68 -6.10
N CYS A 55 2.18 -6.43 -6.46
CA CYS A 55 2.82 -5.39 -5.67
C CYS A 55 1.92 -5.00 -4.51
N CYS A 56 2.42 -5.20 -3.31
CA CYS A 56 1.67 -4.92 -2.08
C CYS A 56 2.37 -3.88 -1.23
N PHE A 57 1.58 -3.04 -0.58
CA PHE A 57 2.06 -2.11 0.43
C PHE A 57 1.47 -2.47 1.78
N THR A 58 2.33 -2.60 2.78
CA THR A 58 1.88 -2.76 4.15
C THR A 58 2.15 -1.46 4.90
N LEU A 59 1.09 -0.90 5.46
CA LEU A 59 1.13 0.38 6.14
C LEU A 59 0.82 0.19 7.62
N VAL A 60 1.66 0.77 8.47
CA VAL A 60 1.43 0.79 9.92
C VAL A 60 0.27 1.74 10.22
N ARG A 61 -0.69 1.30 11.02
CA ARG A 61 -1.88 2.11 11.32
C ARG A 61 -1.55 3.46 11.94
N GLY A 62 -0.48 3.52 12.73
CA GLY A 62 -0.06 4.78 13.33
C GLY A 62 0.36 5.86 12.33
N ALA A 63 0.73 5.47 11.12
CA ALA A 63 1.09 6.41 10.05
C ALA A 63 -0.08 6.77 9.15
N ILE A 64 -1.23 6.09 9.27
CA ILE A 64 -2.39 6.32 8.43
C ILE A 64 -3.20 7.48 8.98
N LYS A 65 -3.47 8.46 8.15
CA LYS A 65 -4.32 9.60 8.50
C LYS A 65 -5.78 9.36 8.15
N ARG A 66 -6.03 8.69 7.03
CA ARG A 66 -7.39 8.47 6.55
C ARG A 66 -7.44 7.23 5.67
N LEU A 67 -8.46 6.45 5.85
CA LEU A 67 -8.78 5.28 5.03
C LEU A 67 -10.15 5.50 4.41
N THR A 68 -10.20 5.66 3.09
CA THR A 68 -11.42 6.02 2.38
C THR A 68 -11.81 4.92 1.39
N PRO A 69 -12.96 4.28 1.57
CA PRO A 69 -13.45 3.32 0.56
C PRO A 69 -13.82 4.06 -0.71
N MET A 70 -13.47 3.45 -1.82
CA MET A 70 -13.72 4.05 -3.14
C MET A 70 -14.91 3.37 -3.83
#